data_71ef4f70b8963e2013b67545210cab29
#
_entry.id   71ef4f70b8963e2013b67545210cab29
#
_cell.length_a   1.000
_cell.length_b   1.000
_cell.length_c   1.000
_cell.angle_alpha   90.00
_cell.angle_beta   90.00
_cell.angle_gamma   90.00
#
_symmetry.space_group_name_H-M   'P 1'
#
loop_
_entity.id
_entity.type
_entity.pdbx_description
1 polymer ?
#
loop_
_entity_poly.entity_id
_entity_poly.type
_entity_poly.pdbx_seq_one_letter_code
_entity_poly.pdbx_strand_id
1 'polypeptide(L)'
;VLQAKMFQKAIAQYNKQAEQPFAPKVVLFDMDGVLYNSMPNHAKAWQRVMAEFGINFTAEDAYATEGARGVDTVRKYAKVQLGKELTEDEAEEMYQLKARYFHEMPTTDIFDGVKELMQKIQDSGLKIGIVTGSGQRQLINRLLSDFKDFINETQVTTAFDVKRGKPNPDPYLIGLQKAGNFAPHEGIVVENAPLGVRAGVAAGCFTVAINSGPLPDTALLNEGANILFDTISDFSNCWEQLMTCCNQ
;
A
#
# COMPACT_ATOMS: atom_id res chain seq x y z
N VAL A 1 27.00 -3.35 -8.25
CA VAL A 1 26.96 -3.75 -9.67
C VAL A 1 25.68 -4.54 -9.98
N LEU A 2 25.36 -5.59 -9.20
CA LEU A 2 24.18 -6.43 -9.46
C LEU A 2 22.86 -5.66 -9.28
N GLN A 3 22.76 -4.83 -8.23
CA GLN A 3 21.57 -4.03 -7.93
C GLN A 3 21.32 -2.92 -8.97
N ALA A 4 22.40 -2.27 -9.44
CA ALA A 4 22.28 -1.27 -10.50
C ALA A 4 21.72 -1.88 -11.79
N LYS A 5 22.17 -3.08 -12.18
CA LYS A 5 21.64 -3.80 -13.34
C LYS A 5 20.18 -4.17 -13.18
N MET A 6 19.77 -4.55 -11.97
CA MET A 6 18.37 -4.88 -11.64
C MET A 6 17.46 -3.66 -11.81
N PHE A 7 17.86 -2.49 -11.33
CA PHE A 7 17.11 -1.25 -11.52
C PHE A 7 17.08 -0.82 -12.99
N GLN A 8 18.20 -0.88 -13.69
CA GLN A 8 18.26 -0.55 -15.12
C GLN A 8 17.30 -1.41 -15.95
N LYS A 9 17.26 -2.72 -15.67
CA LYS A 9 16.35 -3.65 -16.34
C LYS A 9 14.89 -3.33 -16.01
N ALA A 10 14.58 -3.09 -14.74
CA ALA A 10 13.21 -2.77 -14.30
C ALA A 10 12.72 -1.45 -14.92
N ILE A 11 13.55 -0.42 -14.95
CA ILE A 11 13.24 0.88 -15.56
C ILE A 11 13.05 0.72 -17.06
N ALA A 12 13.92 -0.01 -17.75
CA ALA A 12 13.80 -0.24 -19.19
C ALA A 12 12.49 -0.98 -19.52
N GLN A 13 12.11 -1.95 -18.71
CA GLN A 13 10.86 -2.69 -18.89
C GLN A 13 9.63 -1.80 -18.65
N TYR A 14 9.66 -0.99 -17.59
CA TYR A 14 8.63 0.01 -17.33
C TYR A 14 8.47 0.97 -18.50
N ASN A 15 9.56 1.50 -19.00
CA ASN A 15 9.56 2.48 -20.11
C ASN A 15 8.97 1.94 -21.42
N LYS A 16 9.03 0.62 -21.63
CA LYS A 16 8.42 -0.01 -22.82
C LYS A 16 6.89 0.04 -22.80
N GLN A 17 6.28 0.10 -21.62
CA GLN A 17 4.82 0.05 -21.45
C GLN A 17 4.23 1.39 -21.04
N ALA A 18 5.04 2.30 -20.53
CA ALA A 18 4.61 3.60 -20.05
C ALA A 18 4.43 4.60 -21.19
N GLU A 19 3.49 5.53 -21.02
CA GLU A 19 3.28 6.63 -21.97
C GLU A 19 4.46 7.59 -22.01
N GLN A 20 5.16 7.74 -20.88
CA GLN A 20 6.32 8.61 -20.70
C GLN A 20 7.43 7.84 -19.97
N PRO A 21 8.71 8.14 -20.24
CA PRO A 21 9.81 7.52 -19.50
C PRO A 21 9.77 7.85 -18.01
N PHE A 22 10.20 6.88 -17.21
CA PHE A 22 10.27 7.01 -15.76
C PHE A 22 11.12 8.21 -15.34
N ALA A 23 10.53 9.13 -14.60
CA ALA A 23 11.15 10.34 -14.12
C ALA A 23 10.61 10.67 -12.71
N PRO A 24 11.07 9.98 -11.65
CA PRO A 24 10.45 10.04 -10.33
C PRO A 24 10.58 11.41 -9.68
N LYS A 25 9.47 11.88 -9.10
CA LYS A 25 9.36 13.13 -8.33
C LYS A 25 8.63 12.93 -7.01
N VAL A 26 7.92 11.81 -6.84
CA VAL A 26 7.16 11.51 -5.64
C VAL A 26 7.19 10.01 -5.36
N VAL A 27 7.24 9.66 -4.07
CA VAL A 27 7.07 8.29 -3.59
C VAL A 27 5.77 8.21 -2.80
N LEU A 28 4.89 7.31 -3.22
CA LEU A 28 3.60 7.05 -2.59
C LEU A 28 3.67 5.72 -1.84
N PHE A 29 3.52 5.78 -0.53
CA PHE A 29 3.57 4.61 0.35
C PHE A 29 2.18 4.14 0.73
N ASP A 30 1.92 2.83 0.64
CA ASP A 30 0.88 2.21 1.44
C ASP A 30 1.25 2.30 2.94
N MET A 31 0.28 2.16 3.82
CA MET A 31 0.48 2.28 5.27
C MET A 31 0.72 0.93 5.94
N ASP A 32 -0.29 0.07 5.95
CA ASP A 32 -0.24 -1.20 6.67
C ASP A 32 0.60 -2.26 5.95
N GLY A 33 1.60 -2.78 6.62
CA GLY A 33 2.53 -3.74 6.03
C GLY A 33 3.67 -3.13 5.24
N VAL A 34 3.70 -1.79 5.12
CA VAL A 34 4.81 -1.02 4.51
C VAL A 34 5.45 -0.11 5.54
N LEU A 35 4.68 0.76 6.18
CA LEU A 35 5.17 1.67 7.22
C LEU A 35 5.10 1.04 8.60
N TYR A 36 3.99 0.36 8.89
CA TYR A 36 3.74 -0.30 10.19
C TYR A 36 3.68 -1.82 10.03
N ASN A 37 4.23 -2.52 11.02
CA ASN A 37 4.07 -3.96 11.15
C ASN A 37 2.69 -4.30 11.74
N SER A 38 1.64 -3.87 11.07
CA SER A 38 0.25 -3.92 11.54
C SER A 38 -0.57 -5.08 10.96
N MET A 39 -0.08 -5.74 9.91
CA MET A 39 -0.84 -6.78 9.22
C MET A 39 -1.18 -7.99 10.10
N PRO A 40 -0.31 -8.49 11.00
CA PRO A 40 -0.70 -9.55 11.91
C PRO A 40 -1.91 -9.20 12.79
N ASN A 41 -2.01 -7.96 13.26
CA ASN A 41 -3.17 -7.50 14.03
C ASN A 41 -4.41 -7.35 13.16
N HIS A 42 -4.28 -6.82 11.95
CA HIS A 42 -5.38 -6.76 10.99
C HIS A 42 -5.91 -8.16 10.65
N ALA A 43 -5.03 -9.12 10.40
CA ALA A 43 -5.41 -10.50 10.13
C ALA A 43 -6.21 -11.12 11.27
N LYS A 44 -5.75 -10.94 12.52
CA LYS A 44 -6.46 -11.43 13.71
C LYS A 44 -7.83 -10.78 13.89
N ALA A 45 -7.92 -9.48 13.69
CA ALA A 45 -9.19 -8.74 13.79
C ALA A 45 -10.18 -9.20 12.71
N TRP A 46 -9.73 -9.38 11.48
CA TRP A 46 -10.55 -9.92 10.39
C TRP A 46 -11.02 -11.34 10.67
N GLN A 47 -10.13 -12.22 11.11
CA GLN A 47 -10.47 -13.61 11.44
C GLN A 47 -11.54 -13.66 12.53
N ARG A 48 -11.43 -12.84 13.56
CA ARG A 48 -12.39 -12.77 14.65
C ARG A 48 -13.77 -12.32 14.19
N VAL A 49 -13.87 -11.21 13.47
CA VAL A 49 -15.18 -10.71 13.03
C VAL A 49 -15.83 -11.65 12.02
N MET A 50 -15.06 -12.15 11.08
CA MET A 50 -15.59 -13.07 10.05
C MET A 50 -16.12 -14.36 10.68
N ALA A 51 -15.41 -14.92 11.67
CA ALA A 51 -15.85 -16.12 12.40
C ALA A 51 -17.18 -15.90 13.13
N GLU A 52 -17.41 -14.73 13.70
CA GLU A 52 -18.67 -14.40 14.37
C GLU A 52 -19.87 -14.40 13.41
N PHE A 53 -19.63 -14.16 12.12
CA PHE A 53 -20.66 -14.20 11.08
C PHE A 53 -20.66 -15.49 10.27
N GLY A 54 -19.94 -16.51 10.73
CA GLY A 54 -19.89 -17.82 10.06
C GLY A 54 -19.08 -17.84 8.75
N ILE A 55 -18.18 -16.88 8.57
CA ILE A 55 -17.32 -16.77 7.40
C ILE A 55 -15.92 -17.31 7.77
N ASN A 56 -15.41 -18.24 6.95
CA ASN A 56 -14.04 -18.70 7.07
C ASN A 56 -13.09 -17.69 6.39
N PHE A 57 -12.16 -17.15 7.16
CA PHE A 57 -11.22 -16.14 6.70
C PHE A 57 -9.84 -16.44 7.30
N THR A 58 -8.85 -16.65 6.43
CA THR A 58 -7.49 -17.00 6.85
C THR A 58 -6.58 -15.77 6.94
N ALA A 59 -5.39 -15.95 7.52
CA ALA A 59 -4.38 -14.89 7.52
C ALA A 59 -3.99 -14.51 6.08
N GLU A 60 -3.85 -15.50 5.19
CA GLU A 60 -3.57 -15.27 3.77
C GLU A 60 -4.69 -14.49 3.09
N ASP A 61 -5.95 -14.74 3.44
CA ASP A 61 -7.09 -13.95 2.93
C ASP A 61 -6.96 -12.47 3.31
N ALA A 62 -6.48 -12.18 4.53
CA ALA A 62 -6.25 -10.81 4.99
C ALA A 62 -5.22 -10.09 4.12
N TYR A 63 -4.09 -10.75 3.81
CA TYR A 63 -3.07 -10.17 2.94
C TYR A 63 -3.54 -10.07 1.49
N ALA A 64 -4.28 -11.07 1.00
CA ALA A 64 -4.78 -11.08 -0.38
C ALA A 64 -5.83 -9.99 -0.64
N THR A 65 -6.53 -9.53 0.39
CA THR A 65 -7.57 -8.49 0.29
C THR A 65 -7.12 -7.15 0.84
N GLU A 66 -5.89 -7.05 1.31
CA GLU A 66 -5.36 -5.81 1.89
C GLU A 66 -5.38 -4.66 0.88
N GLY A 67 -5.73 -3.49 1.37
CA GLY A 67 -5.83 -2.27 0.56
C GLY A 67 -7.19 -2.03 -0.08
N ALA A 68 -8.05 -3.04 -0.19
CA ALA A 68 -9.44 -2.86 -0.57
C ALA A 68 -10.21 -2.14 0.56
N ARG A 69 -11.31 -1.49 0.22
CA ARG A 69 -12.21 -0.96 1.24
C ARG A 69 -12.77 -2.11 2.08
N GLY A 70 -12.80 -1.95 3.40
CA GLY A 70 -13.28 -2.99 4.30
C GLY A 70 -14.69 -3.49 3.99
N VAL A 71 -15.59 -2.59 3.61
CA VAL A 71 -16.96 -2.94 3.20
C VAL A 71 -16.99 -3.85 1.96
N ASP A 72 -16.08 -3.64 1.01
CA ASP A 72 -16.00 -4.46 -0.20
C ASP A 72 -15.51 -5.87 0.13
N THR A 73 -14.55 -6.01 1.04
CA THR A 73 -14.06 -7.30 1.53
C THR A 73 -15.17 -8.08 2.22
N VAL A 74 -15.90 -7.44 3.14
CA VAL A 74 -17.02 -8.06 3.85
C VAL A 74 -18.10 -8.55 2.89
N ARG A 75 -18.52 -7.70 1.96
CA ARG A 75 -19.57 -8.04 0.98
C ARG A 75 -19.16 -9.19 0.09
N LYS A 76 -17.93 -9.20 -0.37
CA LYS A 76 -17.39 -10.28 -1.22
C LYS A 76 -17.45 -11.64 -0.53
N TYR A 77 -16.91 -11.72 0.69
CA TYR A 77 -16.86 -12.98 1.44
C TYR A 77 -18.25 -13.46 1.88
N ALA A 78 -19.12 -12.57 2.28
CA ALA A 78 -20.51 -12.90 2.62
C ALA A 78 -21.26 -13.48 1.40
N LYS A 79 -21.07 -12.89 0.23
CA LYS A 79 -21.69 -13.38 -1.01
C LYS A 79 -21.17 -14.75 -1.39
N VAL A 80 -19.84 -14.95 -1.37
CA VAL A 80 -19.21 -16.21 -1.80
C VAL A 80 -19.52 -17.36 -0.83
N GLN A 81 -19.43 -17.13 0.48
CA GLN A 81 -19.55 -18.20 1.47
C GLN A 81 -20.97 -18.39 2.02
N LEU A 82 -21.76 -17.33 2.14
CA LEU A 82 -23.09 -17.37 2.74
C LEU A 82 -24.21 -17.17 1.71
N GLY A 83 -23.89 -16.79 0.48
CA GLY A 83 -24.88 -16.43 -0.53
C GLY A 83 -25.69 -15.19 -0.17
N LYS A 84 -25.17 -14.35 0.74
CA LYS A 84 -25.85 -13.13 1.21
C LYS A 84 -25.31 -11.91 0.49
N GLU A 85 -26.23 -11.10 -0.02
CA GLU A 85 -25.92 -9.77 -0.53
C GLU A 85 -26.16 -8.75 0.58
N LEU A 86 -25.09 -8.37 1.26
CA LEU A 86 -25.17 -7.36 2.33
C LEU A 86 -25.33 -5.97 1.74
N THR A 87 -26.13 -5.14 2.42
CA THR A 87 -26.16 -3.71 2.15
C THR A 87 -24.84 -3.08 2.55
N GLU A 88 -24.58 -1.87 2.07
CA GLU A 88 -23.38 -1.13 2.47
C GLU A 88 -23.37 -0.85 3.98
N ASP A 89 -24.52 -0.53 4.56
CA ASP A 89 -24.66 -0.29 6.01
C ASP A 89 -24.37 -1.55 6.83
N GLU A 90 -24.90 -2.70 6.43
CA GLU A 90 -24.60 -3.97 7.09
C GLU A 90 -23.11 -4.32 7.03
N ALA A 91 -22.49 -4.13 5.88
CA ALA A 91 -21.05 -4.35 5.70
C ALA A 91 -20.22 -3.35 6.53
N GLU A 92 -20.65 -2.10 6.62
CA GLU A 92 -20.00 -1.08 7.44
C GLU A 92 -20.05 -1.44 8.93
N GLU A 93 -21.16 -1.97 9.43
CA GLU A 93 -21.24 -2.42 10.83
C GLU A 93 -20.22 -3.52 11.14
N MET A 94 -20.06 -4.49 10.23
CA MET A 94 -19.04 -5.54 10.38
C MET A 94 -17.63 -4.96 10.32
N TYR A 95 -17.37 -4.03 9.44
CA TYR A 95 -16.09 -3.35 9.35
C TYR A 95 -15.77 -2.54 10.61
N GLN A 96 -16.75 -1.85 11.18
CA GLN A 96 -16.58 -1.11 12.44
C GLN A 96 -16.28 -2.06 13.61
N LEU A 97 -16.88 -3.24 13.63
CA LEU A 97 -16.57 -4.27 14.62
C LEU A 97 -15.13 -4.77 14.46
N LYS A 98 -14.69 -5.01 13.22
CA LYS A 98 -13.27 -5.34 12.93
C LYS A 98 -12.34 -4.24 13.44
N ALA A 99 -12.68 -2.98 13.20
CA ALA A 99 -11.89 -1.83 13.65
C ALA A 99 -11.77 -1.80 15.19
N ARG A 100 -12.86 -2.07 15.90
CA ARG A 100 -12.82 -2.17 17.37
C ARG A 100 -11.89 -3.28 17.84
N TYR A 101 -11.97 -4.46 17.26
CA TYR A 101 -11.07 -5.57 17.62
C TYR A 101 -9.61 -5.23 17.35
N PHE A 102 -9.33 -4.56 16.24
CA PHE A 102 -7.99 -4.08 15.95
C PHE A 102 -7.48 -3.09 17.02
N HIS A 103 -8.31 -2.13 17.44
CA HIS A 103 -7.93 -1.12 18.42
C HIS A 103 -7.75 -1.68 19.84
N GLU A 104 -8.33 -2.83 20.17
CA GLU A 104 -8.10 -3.54 21.42
C GLU A 104 -6.72 -4.19 21.50
N MET A 105 -6.03 -4.34 20.36
CA MET A 105 -4.72 -4.98 20.30
C MET A 105 -3.59 -3.98 20.60
N PRO A 106 -2.42 -4.48 21.03
CA PRO A 106 -1.26 -3.62 21.26
C PRO A 106 -0.89 -2.81 20.01
N THR A 107 -0.40 -1.59 20.22
CA THR A 107 0.12 -0.73 19.16
C THR A 107 1.28 -1.41 18.45
N THR A 108 1.31 -1.31 17.13
CA THR A 108 2.35 -1.93 16.30
C THR A 108 3.48 -0.95 16.01
N ASP A 109 4.67 -1.50 15.75
CA ASP A 109 5.86 -0.72 15.48
C ASP A 109 5.92 -0.25 14.03
N ILE A 110 6.64 0.85 13.83
CA ILE A 110 7.11 1.27 12.51
C ILE A 110 8.21 0.29 12.09
N PHE A 111 8.18 -0.16 10.83
CA PHE A 111 9.22 -1.02 10.30
C PHE A 111 10.58 -0.31 10.31
N ASP A 112 11.63 -1.07 10.60
CA ASP A 112 13.01 -0.61 10.46
C ASP A 112 13.26 -0.12 9.03
N GLY A 113 13.98 0.99 8.92
CA GLY A 113 14.37 1.57 7.64
C GLY A 113 13.35 2.55 7.02
N VAL A 114 12.12 2.64 7.53
CA VAL A 114 11.09 3.53 6.98
C VAL A 114 11.48 5.00 7.08
N LYS A 115 11.81 5.47 8.27
CA LYS A 115 12.19 6.88 8.47
C LYS A 115 13.50 7.22 7.78
N GLU A 116 14.44 6.29 7.77
CA GLU A 116 15.69 6.43 7.02
C GLU A 116 15.43 6.58 5.51
N LEU A 117 14.57 5.74 4.94
CA LEU A 117 14.18 5.84 3.54
C LEU A 117 13.49 7.17 3.24
N MET A 118 12.56 7.60 4.08
CA MET A 118 11.87 8.88 3.90
C MET A 118 12.85 10.07 3.91
N GLN A 119 13.85 10.03 4.78
CA GLN A 119 14.90 11.06 4.80
C GLN A 119 15.71 11.06 3.50
N LYS A 120 16.08 9.88 2.99
CA LYS A 120 16.78 9.75 1.71
C LYS A 120 15.96 10.28 0.53
N ILE A 121 14.65 10.03 0.56
CA ILE A 121 13.72 10.55 -0.44
C ILE A 121 13.70 12.07 -0.43
N GLN A 122 13.56 12.68 0.75
CA GLN A 122 13.60 14.14 0.89
C GLN A 122 14.95 14.72 0.44
N ASP A 123 16.05 14.10 0.84
CA ASP A 123 17.41 14.51 0.47
C ASP A 123 17.62 14.44 -1.05
N SER A 124 16.91 13.56 -1.72
CA SER A 124 16.92 13.44 -3.20
C SER A 124 16.01 14.46 -3.89
N GLY A 125 15.30 15.30 -3.14
CA GLY A 125 14.40 16.31 -3.68
C GLY A 125 13.01 15.81 -4.09
N LEU A 126 12.67 14.56 -3.75
CA LEU A 126 11.36 13.99 -4.05
C LEU A 126 10.34 14.29 -2.94
N LYS A 127 9.07 14.30 -3.31
CA LYS A 127 7.95 14.42 -2.38
C LYS A 127 7.54 13.04 -1.86
N ILE A 128 6.82 13.04 -0.75
CA ILE A 128 6.27 11.83 -0.12
C ILE A 128 4.75 11.99 -0.01
N GLY A 129 4.04 10.91 -0.31
CA GLY A 129 2.60 10.78 -0.05
C GLY A 129 2.30 9.42 0.54
N ILE A 130 1.18 9.33 1.25
CA ILE A 130 0.66 8.09 1.83
C ILE A 130 -0.69 7.79 1.20
N VAL A 131 -0.89 6.55 0.80
CA VAL A 131 -2.14 6.09 0.17
C VAL A 131 -2.63 4.84 0.88
N THR A 132 -3.58 5.01 1.78
CA THR A 132 -4.13 3.93 2.59
C THR A 132 -5.58 3.63 2.24
N GLY A 133 -5.96 2.35 2.29
CA GLY A 133 -7.35 1.92 2.22
C GLY A 133 -8.11 2.11 3.54
N SER A 134 -7.44 2.54 4.59
CA SER A 134 -8.07 2.78 5.90
C SER A 134 -8.89 4.07 5.90
N GLY A 135 -10.05 4.01 6.58
CA GLY A 135 -10.87 5.16 6.92
C GLY A 135 -10.92 5.42 8.43
N GLN A 136 -10.01 4.83 9.20
CA GLN A 136 -10.00 4.94 10.66
C GLN A 136 -9.22 6.20 11.09
N ARG A 137 -9.96 7.19 11.58
CA ARG A 137 -9.39 8.48 12.00
C ARG A 137 -8.25 8.34 12.99
N GLN A 138 -8.35 7.41 13.92
CA GLN A 138 -7.32 7.17 14.93
C GLN A 138 -5.99 6.74 14.31
N LEU A 139 -6.03 5.87 13.30
CA LEU A 139 -4.82 5.44 12.59
C LEU A 139 -4.21 6.56 11.77
N ILE A 140 -5.05 7.39 11.16
CA ILE A 140 -4.59 8.54 10.37
C ILE A 140 -3.93 9.59 11.28
N ASN A 141 -4.50 9.85 12.45
CA ASN A 141 -3.91 10.78 13.43
C ASN A 141 -2.56 10.27 13.94
N ARG A 142 -2.43 8.97 14.19
CA ARG A 142 -1.15 8.35 14.54
C ARG A 142 -0.11 8.52 13.43
N LEU A 143 -0.51 8.25 12.19
CA LEU A 143 0.34 8.41 11.01
C LEU A 143 0.91 9.84 10.91
N LEU A 144 0.06 10.85 11.06
CA LEU A 144 0.45 12.24 10.98
C LEU A 144 1.40 12.65 12.12
N SER A 145 1.21 12.06 13.31
CA SER A 145 2.11 12.28 14.44
C SER A 145 3.47 11.62 14.24
N ASP A 146 3.48 10.35 13.85
CA ASP A 146 4.71 9.56 13.68
C ASP A 146 5.61 10.08 12.55
N PHE A 147 5.00 10.60 11.49
CA PHE A 147 5.70 11.05 10.28
C PHE A 147 5.59 12.56 10.04
N LYS A 148 5.39 13.36 11.09
CA LYS A 148 5.22 14.80 11.02
C LYS A 148 6.37 15.55 10.33
N ASP A 149 7.58 15.00 10.37
CA ASP A 149 8.76 15.59 9.73
C ASP A 149 8.78 15.37 8.21
N PHE A 150 7.92 14.51 7.70
CA PHE A 150 7.91 14.07 6.29
C PHE A 150 6.62 14.38 5.56
N ILE A 151 5.48 14.35 6.26
CA ILE A 151 4.15 14.52 5.67
C ILE A 151 3.25 15.41 6.52
N ASN A 152 2.25 15.97 5.86
CA ASN A 152 1.09 16.59 6.51
C ASN A 152 -0.21 16.00 5.94
N GLU A 153 -1.35 16.44 6.45
CA GLU A 153 -2.66 15.89 6.09
C GLU A 153 -2.95 15.98 4.58
N THR A 154 -2.45 17.01 3.89
CA THR A 154 -2.69 17.18 2.45
C THR A 154 -2.02 16.11 1.59
N GLN A 155 -1.05 15.37 2.13
CA GLN A 155 -0.30 14.32 1.44
C GLN A 155 -0.84 12.92 1.75
N VAL A 156 -1.93 12.82 2.51
CA VAL A 156 -2.53 11.53 2.88
C VAL A 156 -3.83 11.30 2.13
N THR A 157 -3.90 10.21 1.39
CA THR A 157 -5.09 9.71 0.72
C THR A 157 -5.68 8.56 1.52
N THR A 158 -6.96 8.63 1.84
CA THR A 158 -7.67 7.65 2.67
C THR A 158 -8.86 7.04 1.94
N ALA A 159 -9.54 6.09 2.58
CA ALA A 159 -10.78 5.53 2.04
C ALA A 159 -11.87 6.59 1.77
N PHE A 160 -11.84 7.72 2.48
CA PHE A 160 -12.80 8.81 2.28
C PHE A 160 -12.57 9.63 1.01
N ASP A 161 -11.37 9.58 0.46
CA ASP A 161 -10.98 10.35 -0.73
C ASP A 161 -11.36 9.67 -2.04
N VAL A 162 -11.73 8.39 -2.00
CA VAL A 162 -11.93 7.56 -3.18
C VAL A 162 -13.33 6.93 -3.20
N LYS A 163 -13.88 6.78 -4.39
CA LYS A 163 -15.13 6.00 -4.62
C LYS A 163 -14.82 4.51 -4.77
N ARG A 164 -13.69 4.20 -5.39
CA ARG A 164 -13.23 2.84 -5.63
C ARG A 164 -11.85 2.65 -5.00
N GLY A 165 -11.76 1.71 -4.06
CA GLY A 165 -10.51 1.34 -3.43
C GLY A 165 -9.62 0.49 -4.33
N LYS A 166 -8.42 0.16 -3.84
CA LYS A 166 -7.52 -0.80 -4.47
C LYS A 166 -8.30 -2.11 -4.72
N PRO A 167 -8.19 -2.77 -5.84
CA PRO A 167 -7.13 -2.69 -6.87
C PRO A 167 -7.35 -1.64 -7.96
N ASN A 168 -8.37 -0.81 -7.86
CA ASN A 168 -8.58 0.28 -8.82
C ASN A 168 -7.43 1.31 -8.71
N PRO A 169 -7.10 2.01 -9.79
CA PRO A 169 -6.03 3.00 -9.77
C PRO A 169 -6.37 4.28 -9.01
N ASP A 170 -7.64 4.51 -8.71
CA ASP A 170 -8.16 5.73 -8.10
C ASP A 170 -7.35 6.22 -6.89
N PRO A 171 -7.02 5.36 -5.89
CA PRO A 171 -6.26 5.82 -4.74
C PRO A 171 -4.90 6.43 -5.08
N TYR A 172 -4.17 5.81 -5.99
CA TYR A 172 -2.84 6.29 -6.39
C TYR A 172 -2.92 7.49 -7.33
N LEU A 173 -3.91 7.57 -8.20
CA LEU A 173 -4.14 8.77 -9.02
C LEU A 173 -4.47 9.99 -8.15
N ILE A 174 -5.29 9.81 -7.14
CA ILE A 174 -5.60 10.86 -6.15
C ILE A 174 -4.35 11.19 -5.31
N GLY A 175 -3.58 10.18 -4.92
CA GLY A 175 -2.33 10.37 -4.21
C GLY A 175 -1.32 11.22 -4.99
N LEU A 176 -1.17 10.99 -6.29
CA LEU A 176 -0.35 11.81 -7.17
C LEU A 176 -0.83 13.27 -7.20
N GLN A 177 -2.13 13.46 -7.30
CA GLN A 177 -2.74 14.79 -7.32
C GLN A 177 -2.52 15.52 -6.00
N LYS A 178 -2.80 14.87 -4.87
CA LYS A 178 -2.65 15.47 -3.52
C LYS A 178 -1.20 15.80 -3.18
N ALA A 179 -0.24 15.02 -3.63
CA ALA A 179 1.17 15.23 -3.35
C ALA A 179 1.80 16.36 -4.18
N GLY A 180 1.15 16.81 -5.25
CA GLY A 180 1.66 17.91 -6.08
C GLY A 180 1.27 17.86 -7.54
N ASN A 181 0.14 17.25 -7.88
CA ASN A 181 -0.34 17.09 -9.26
C ASN A 181 0.69 16.41 -10.19
N PHE A 182 1.29 15.35 -9.69
CA PHE A 182 2.28 14.58 -10.46
C PHE A 182 1.61 13.67 -11.49
N ALA A 183 2.32 13.45 -12.61
CA ALA A 183 1.92 12.45 -13.60
C ALA A 183 2.32 11.04 -13.14
N PRO A 184 1.66 9.97 -13.66
CA PRO A 184 1.98 8.60 -13.27
C PRO A 184 3.45 8.20 -13.41
N HIS A 185 4.13 8.59 -14.50
CA HIS A 185 5.55 8.28 -14.73
C HIS A 185 6.48 8.98 -13.73
N GLU A 186 5.99 9.94 -12.97
CA GLU A 186 6.71 10.67 -11.93
C GLU A 186 6.53 10.04 -10.53
N GLY A 187 5.68 9.02 -10.40
CA GLY A 187 5.39 8.34 -9.15
C GLY A 187 6.08 7.01 -9.00
N ILE A 188 6.62 6.78 -7.79
CA ILE A 188 7.01 5.45 -7.31
C ILE A 188 5.97 5.04 -6.30
N VAL A 189 5.36 3.87 -6.47
CA VAL A 189 4.44 3.26 -5.50
C VAL A 189 5.18 2.19 -4.70
N VAL A 190 5.00 2.18 -3.39
CA VAL A 190 5.58 1.17 -2.49
C VAL A 190 4.44 0.41 -1.82
N GLU A 191 4.32 -0.86 -2.11
CA GLU A 191 3.20 -1.72 -1.71
C GLU A 191 3.65 -3.08 -1.19
N ASN A 192 2.80 -3.71 -0.37
CA ASN A 192 3.07 -5.04 0.20
C ASN A 192 2.01 -6.09 -0.15
N ALA A 193 0.95 -5.71 -0.85
CA ALA A 193 -0.21 -6.58 -1.08
C ALA A 193 -0.58 -6.64 -2.55
N PRO A 194 -1.14 -7.77 -3.03
CA PRO A 194 -1.47 -7.95 -4.45
C PRO A 194 -2.40 -6.89 -5.01
N LEU A 195 -3.46 -6.53 -4.30
CA LEU A 195 -4.42 -5.51 -4.76
C LEU A 195 -3.78 -4.12 -4.82
N GLY A 196 -2.89 -3.81 -3.88
CA GLY A 196 -2.17 -2.54 -3.86
C GLY A 196 -1.16 -2.44 -4.99
N VAL A 197 -0.42 -3.51 -5.26
CA VAL A 197 0.49 -3.59 -6.43
C VAL A 197 -0.30 -3.37 -7.72
N ARG A 198 -1.43 -4.09 -7.87
CA ARG A 198 -2.31 -3.92 -9.04
C ARG A 198 -2.78 -2.48 -9.20
N ALA A 199 -3.15 -1.82 -8.11
CA ALA A 199 -3.59 -0.42 -8.13
C ALA A 199 -2.47 0.53 -8.59
N GLY A 200 -1.25 0.34 -8.08
CA GLY A 200 -0.09 1.13 -8.48
C GLY A 200 0.27 0.97 -9.95
N VAL A 201 0.26 -0.27 -10.43
CA VAL A 201 0.50 -0.60 -11.85
C VAL A 201 -0.60 -0.03 -12.74
N ALA A 202 -1.87 -0.19 -12.34
CA ALA A 202 -3.01 0.34 -13.08
C ALA A 202 -3.00 1.89 -13.15
N ALA A 203 -2.46 2.55 -12.14
CA ALA A 203 -2.26 4.00 -12.15
C ALA A 203 -1.12 4.45 -13.07
N GLY A 204 -0.32 3.53 -13.58
CA GLY A 204 0.83 3.83 -14.45
C GLY A 204 2.11 4.19 -13.70
N CYS A 205 2.19 3.89 -12.40
CA CYS A 205 3.36 4.18 -11.58
C CYS A 205 4.36 3.03 -11.58
N PHE A 206 5.65 3.38 -11.47
CA PHE A 206 6.68 2.40 -11.16
C PHE A 206 6.42 1.83 -9.76
N THR A 207 6.17 0.53 -9.67
CA THR A 207 5.69 -0.09 -8.45
C THR A 207 6.75 -1.00 -7.83
N VAL A 208 7.13 -0.67 -6.60
CA VAL A 208 8.04 -1.43 -5.76
C VAL A 208 7.21 -2.27 -4.79
N ALA A 209 7.41 -3.58 -4.81
CA ALA A 209 6.79 -4.49 -3.85
C ALA A 209 7.74 -4.77 -2.69
N ILE A 210 7.19 -4.72 -1.47
CA ILE A 210 7.86 -5.14 -0.25
C ILE A 210 7.12 -6.36 0.28
N ASN A 211 7.71 -7.54 0.17
CA ASN A 211 7.06 -8.77 0.64
C ASN A 211 7.30 -8.99 2.14
N SER A 212 6.61 -8.22 2.95
CA SER A 212 6.69 -8.29 4.42
C SER A 212 5.76 -9.34 5.05
N GLY A 213 4.99 -10.04 4.25
CA GLY A 213 3.96 -11.00 4.69
C GLY A 213 4.23 -12.43 4.24
N PRO A 214 3.23 -13.33 4.41
CA PRO A 214 3.38 -14.77 4.16
C PRO A 214 3.15 -15.19 2.72
N LEU A 215 2.72 -14.27 1.84
CA LEU A 215 2.43 -14.63 0.45
C LEU A 215 3.74 -14.91 -0.30
N PRO A 216 3.72 -15.80 -1.32
CA PRO A 216 4.88 -15.98 -2.18
C PRO A 216 5.16 -14.71 -3.00
N ASP A 217 6.41 -14.49 -3.37
CA ASP A 217 6.82 -13.34 -4.18
C ASP A 217 6.02 -13.24 -5.49
N THR A 218 5.67 -14.38 -6.08
CA THR A 218 4.87 -14.45 -7.30
C THR A 218 3.50 -13.80 -7.14
N ALA A 219 2.91 -13.78 -5.95
CA ALA A 219 1.64 -13.11 -5.71
C ALA A 219 1.71 -11.60 -5.96
N LEU A 220 2.87 -11.01 -5.72
CA LEU A 220 3.13 -9.58 -5.96
C LEU A 220 3.67 -9.33 -7.36
N LEU A 221 4.61 -10.15 -7.82
CA LEU A 221 5.23 -10.02 -9.14
C LEU A 221 4.21 -10.24 -10.27
N ASN A 222 3.29 -11.18 -10.11
CA ASN A 222 2.24 -11.45 -11.10
C ASN A 222 1.23 -10.30 -11.25
N GLU A 223 1.15 -9.41 -10.26
CA GLU A 223 0.35 -8.19 -10.36
C GLU A 223 1.08 -7.06 -11.10
N GLY A 224 2.32 -7.27 -11.50
CA GLY A 224 3.09 -6.36 -12.33
C GLY A 224 4.10 -5.49 -11.57
N ALA A 225 4.44 -5.82 -10.31
CA ALA A 225 5.49 -5.11 -9.60
C ALA A 225 6.79 -5.07 -10.44
N ASN A 226 7.38 -3.91 -10.54
CA ASN A 226 8.59 -3.70 -11.32
C ASN A 226 9.84 -4.24 -10.63
N ILE A 227 9.82 -4.23 -9.29
CA ILE A 227 10.89 -4.73 -8.46
C ILE A 227 10.33 -5.18 -7.10
N LEU A 228 11.00 -6.12 -6.44
CA LEU A 228 10.58 -6.65 -5.15
C LEU A 228 11.75 -6.71 -4.19
N PHE A 229 11.48 -6.32 -2.94
CA PHE A 229 12.38 -6.48 -1.80
C PHE A 229 11.70 -7.26 -0.68
N ASP A 230 12.48 -7.95 0.13
CA ASP A 230 11.95 -8.65 1.31
C ASP A 230 11.58 -7.69 2.43
N THR A 231 12.34 -6.59 2.58
CA THR A 231 12.12 -5.59 3.63
C THR A 231 12.24 -4.17 3.09
N ILE A 232 11.62 -3.23 3.81
CA ILE A 232 11.77 -1.80 3.49
C ILE A 232 13.22 -1.33 3.71
N SER A 233 13.93 -1.92 4.67
CA SER A 233 15.36 -1.65 4.89
C SER A 233 16.20 -1.99 3.66
N ASP A 234 15.92 -3.11 3.00
CA ASP A 234 16.61 -3.49 1.76
C ASP A 234 16.39 -2.45 0.67
N PHE A 235 15.17 -1.96 0.52
CA PHE A 235 14.87 -0.87 -0.41
C PHE A 235 15.61 0.42 -0.03
N SER A 236 15.58 0.80 1.24
CA SER A 236 16.32 1.96 1.74
C SER A 236 17.82 1.89 1.40
N ASN A 237 18.41 0.72 1.59
CA ASN A 237 19.83 0.49 1.30
C ASN A 237 20.19 0.60 -0.20
N CYS A 238 19.19 0.44 -1.08
CA CYS A 238 19.39 0.53 -2.53
C CYS A 238 18.92 1.87 -3.14
N TRP A 239 18.41 2.78 -2.33
CA TRP A 239 17.77 4.01 -2.80
C TRP A 239 18.69 4.86 -3.69
N GLU A 240 19.93 5.06 -3.27
CA GLU A 240 20.90 5.88 -4.03
C GLU A 240 21.19 5.28 -5.41
N GLN A 241 21.23 3.95 -5.50
CA GLN A 241 21.44 3.24 -6.77
C GLN A 241 20.27 3.44 -7.72
N LEU A 242 19.02 3.40 -7.20
CA LEU A 242 17.83 3.71 -7.99
C LEU A 242 17.91 5.15 -8.53
N MET A 243 18.24 6.12 -7.69
CA MET A 243 18.35 7.52 -8.12
C MET A 243 19.46 7.72 -9.16
N THR A 244 20.59 7.04 -9.02
CA THR A 244 21.65 7.07 -10.03
C THR A 244 21.18 6.53 -11.37
N CYS A 245 20.40 5.46 -11.38
CA CYS A 245 19.84 4.87 -12.62
C CYS A 245 18.81 5.78 -13.29
N CYS A 246 18.10 6.61 -12.53
CA CYS A 246 17.11 7.54 -13.08
C CYS A 246 17.75 8.76 -13.79
N ASN A 247 19.01 9.08 -13.46
CA ASN A 247 19.72 10.24 -13.98
C ASN A 247 20.62 9.91 -15.19
N GLN A 248 20.55 8.68 -15.68
CA GLN A 248 21.24 8.23 -16.89
C GLN A 248 20.26 8.18 -18.09
#